data_9518d0d5d086b8dea8cff28e25efbaea
#
_entry.id   9518d0d5d086b8dea8cff28e25efbaea
#
_cell.length_a   1.000
_cell.length_b   1.000
_cell.length_c   1.000
_cell.angle_alpha   90.00
_cell.angle_beta   90.00
_cell.angle_gamma   90.00
#
_symmetry.space_group_name_H-M   'P 1'
#
loop_
_entity.id
_entity.type
_entity.pdbx_description
1 polymer ?
#
loop_
_entity_poly.entity_id
_entity_poly.type
_entity_poly.pdbx_seq_one_letter_code
_entity_poly.pdbx_strand_id
1 'polypeptide(L)'
;MTQLRIQATFVVDVWDGVDDEKVDGGPVTARVELAKTYTEGDVLGTATGHMATTQGPGGAAYVAQERVTGTVGGRTGTFVLEHRATQVGSGEPVTWAGIVPGSGTGELAGISGEGSLGHGTLDLTVELP
;
A
#
# COMPACT_ATOMS: atom_id res chain seq x y z
N MET A 1 13.11 -17.51 -12.84
CA MET A 1 12.68 -16.49 -11.85
C MET A 1 13.45 -15.20 -12.09
N THR A 2 12.75 -14.10 -12.21
CA THR A 2 13.34 -12.79 -12.51
C THR A 2 13.15 -11.86 -11.32
N GLN A 3 14.25 -11.27 -10.85
CA GLN A 3 14.19 -10.23 -9.83
C GLN A 3 14.25 -8.86 -10.50
N LEU A 4 13.33 -7.98 -10.12
CA LEU A 4 13.23 -6.63 -10.64
C LEU A 4 13.03 -5.64 -9.50
N ARG A 5 13.67 -4.49 -9.61
CA ARG A 5 13.28 -3.32 -8.82
C ARG A 5 12.21 -2.57 -9.60
N ILE A 6 11.06 -2.39 -9.00
CA ILE A 6 9.96 -1.64 -9.59
C ILE A 6 9.70 -0.36 -8.83
N GLN A 7 9.41 0.69 -9.58
CA GLN A 7 9.03 1.99 -9.05
C GLN A 7 7.80 2.47 -9.78
N ALA A 8 6.86 3.06 -9.04
CA ALA A 8 5.63 3.58 -9.61
C ALA A 8 5.16 4.81 -8.83
N THR A 9 4.40 5.64 -9.51
CA THR A 9 3.66 6.73 -8.88
C THR A 9 2.17 6.44 -8.94
N PHE A 10 1.46 6.93 -7.94
CA PHE A 10 0.02 6.75 -7.86
C PHE A 10 -0.66 8.01 -7.33
N VAL A 11 -1.94 8.11 -7.62
CA VAL A 11 -2.83 9.11 -7.04
C VAL A 11 -3.91 8.40 -6.22
N VAL A 12 -4.32 9.01 -5.14
CA VAL A 12 -5.43 8.51 -4.32
C VAL A 12 -6.71 9.15 -4.83
N ASP A 13 -7.60 8.33 -5.38
CA ASP A 13 -8.86 8.79 -5.97
C ASP A 13 -9.99 8.85 -4.94
N VAL A 14 -9.97 7.93 -3.97
CA VAL A 14 -10.98 7.83 -2.92
C VAL A 14 -10.29 7.65 -1.58
N TRP A 15 -10.71 8.46 -0.63
CA TRP A 15 -10.32 8.34 0.77
C TRP A 15 -11.59 8.55 1.60
N ASP A 16 -12.17 7.46 2.07
CA ASP A 16 -13.41 7.51 2.84
C ASP A 16 -13.15 6.93 4.23
N GLY A 17 -13.01 7.83 5.21
CA GLY A 17 -12.66 7.48 6.57
C GLY A 17 -13.86 7.58 7.52
N VAL A 18 -13.95 6.63 8.44
CA VAL A 18 -14.92 6.60 9.53
C VAL A 18 -14.17 6.43 10.84
N ASP A 19 -14.33 7.38 11.75
CA ASP A 19 -13.76 7.28 13.09
C ASP A 19 -14.43 6.15 13.86
N ASP A 20 -13.63 5.24 14.41
CA ASP A 20 -14.14 4.13 15.21
C ASP A 20 -14.32 4.55 16.67
N GLU A 21 -13.31 5.20 17.23
CA GLU A 21 -13.29 5.53 18.65
C GLU A 21 -12.40 6.73 18.94
N LYS A 22 -12.85 7.55 19.86
CA LYS A 22 -12.12 8.68 20.42
C LYS A 22 -11.99 8.52 21.93
N VAL A 23 -10.76 8.66 22.42
CA VAL A 23 -10.47 8.62 23.85
C VAL A 23 -9.96 10.00 24.29
N ASP A 24 -10.52 10.55 25.33
CA ASP A 24 -10.10 11.86 25.88
C ASP A 24 -8.60 11.85 26.18
N GLY A 25 -7.86 12.81 25.58
CA GLY A 25 -6.42 12.91 25.72
C GLY A 25 -5.62 11.83 24.98
N GLY A 26 -6.30 10.95 24.27
CA GLY A 26 -5.69 9.84 23.55
C GLY A 26 -5.89 9.91 22.04
N PRO A 27 -5.56 8.82 21.33
CA PRO A 27 -5.67 8.80 19.88
C PRO A 27 -7.10 8.61 19.38
N VAL A 28 -7.28 8.93 18.10
CA VAL A 28 -8.47 8.54 17.34
C VAL A 28 -8.10 7.35 16.47
N THR A 29 -8.90 6.29 16.53
CA THR A 29 -8.79 5.18 15.60
C THR A 29 -9.86 5.31 14.51
N ALA A 30 -9.53 4.88 13.29
CA ALA A 30 -10.42 5.01 12.16
C ALA A 30 -10.23 3.85 11.18
N ARG A 31 -11.25 3.66 10.36
CA ARG A 31 -11.20 2.77 9.18
C ARG A 31 -11.30 3.63 7.93
N VAL A 32 -10.51 3.33 6.94
CA VAL A 32 -10.49 4.06 5.67
C VAL A 32 -10.68 3.08 4.51
N GLU A 33 -11.63 3.39 3.65
CA GLU A 33 -11.71 2.77 2.33
C GLU A 33 -11.00 3.66 1.34
N LEU A 34 -10.12 3.07 0.52
CA LEU A 34 -9.34 3.82 -0.44
C LEU A 34 -9.40 3.20 -1.83
N ALA A 35 -9.22 4.06 -2.83
CA ALA A 35 -8.99 3.67 -4.20
C ALA A 35 -7.87 4.52 -4.77
N LYS A 36 -7.03 3.89 -5.59
CA LYS A 36 -5.87 4.51 -6.20
C LYS A 36 -5.82 4.22 -7.69
N THR A 37 -5.12 5.09 -8.41
CA THR A 37 -4.67 4.81 -9.78
C THR A 37 -3.16 4.90 -9.81
N TYR A 38 -2.50 3.85 -10.27
CA TYR A 38 -1.08 3.84 -10.57
C TYR A 38 -0.90 4.41 -11.96
N THR A 39 -0.29 5.60 -12.05
CA THR A 39 -0.30 6.45 -13.24
C THR A 39 0.96 6.39 -14.06
N GLU A 40 2.11 6.09 -13.43
CA GLU A 40 3.42 6.10 -14.08
C GLU A 40 4.34 5.04 -13.48
N GLY A 41 5.29 4.59 -14.29
CA GLY A 41 6.34 3.67 -13.88
C GLY A 41 6.02 2.22 -14.21
N ASP A 42 6.54 1.35 -13.37
CA ASP A 42 6.52 -0.11 -13.62
C ASP A 42 5.20 -0.78 -13.23
N VAL A 43 4.35 -0.08 -12.49
CA VAL A 43 3.00 -0.53 -12.15
C VAL A 43 2.00 0.44 -12.73
N LEU A 44 1.08 -0.07 -13.52
CA LEU A 44 -0.01 0.70 -14.12
C LEU A 44 -1.33 -0.02 -13.87
N GLY A 45 -2.34 0.72 -13.43
CA GLY A 45 -3.66 0.15 -13.16
C GLY A 45 -4.34 0.81 -11.96
N THR A 46 -5.23 0.08 -11.34
CA THR A 46 -6.05 0.58 -10.23
C THR A 46 -5.91 -0.31 -9.01
N ALA A 47 -6.21 0.25 -7.85
CA ALA A 47 -6.25 -0.50 -6.62
C ALA A 47 -7.42 -0.05 -5.74
N THR A 48 -7.98 -0.99 -5.00
CA THR A 48 -8.96 -0.71 -3.95
C THR A 48 -8.54 -1.42 -2.69
N GLY A 49 -8.78 -0.79 -1.54
CA GLY A 49 -8.36 -1.39 -0.29
C GLY A 49 -8.93 -0.73 0.95
N HIS A 50 -8.41 -1.20 2.07
CA HIS A 50 -8.84 -0.78 3.40
C HIS A 50 -7.63 -0.50 4.27
N MET A 51 -7.79 0.48 5.16
CA MET A 51 -6.79 0.84 6.16
C MET A 51 -7.39 0.89 7.55
N ALA A 52 -6.62 0.48 8.53
CA ALA A 52 -6.86 0.82 9.92
C ALA A 52 -5.83 1.88 10.33
N THR A 53 -6.29 2.98 10.90
CA THR A 53 -5.43 4.10 11.26
C THR A 53 -5.56 4.46 12.73
N THR A 54 -4.47 4.96 13.30
CA THR A 54 -4.44 5.56 14.64
C THR A 54 -3.68 6.86 14.54
N GLN A 55 -4.25 7.93 15.07
CA GLN A 55 -3.61 9.24 15.08
C GLN A 55 -3.83 9.92 16.42
N GLY A 56 -2.76 10.39 17.02
CA GLY A 56 -2.81 11.03 18.32
C GLY A 56 -1.66 12.00 18.55
N PRO A 57 -1.59 12.58 19.76
CA PRO A 57 -0.59 13.63 20.04
C PRO A 57 0.85 13.12 20.03
N GLY A 58 1.07 11.82 20.28
CA GLY A 58 2.41 11.24 20.34
C GLY A 58 2.87 10.59 19.04
N GLY A 59 2.01 10.51 18.03
CA GLY A 59 2.36 9.87 16.77
C GLY A 59 1.16 9.31 16.04
N ALA A 60 1.45 8.53 15.01
CA ALA A 60 0.44 7.93 14.14
C ALA A 60 0.93 6.61 13.55
N ALA A 61 0.00 5.77 13.16
CA ALA A 61 0.31 4.56 12.40
C ALA A 61 -0.89 4.15 11.55
N TYR A 62 -0.60 3.39 10.49
CA TYR A 62 -1.64 2.71 9.74
C TYR A 62 -1.15 1.34 9.28
N VAL A 63 -2.10 0.45 9.02
CA VAL A 63 -1.89 -0.81 8.31
C VAL A 63 -2.96 -0.90 7.22
N ALA A 64 -2.57 -1.40 6.05
CA ALA A 64 -3.47 -1.45 4.90
C ALA A 64 -3.25 -2.70 4.06
N GLN A 65 -4.30 -3.08 3.34
CA GLN A 65 -4.21 -4.00 2.21
C GLN A 65 -5.00 -3.42 1.04
N GLU A 66 -4.43 -3.53 -0.15
CA GLU A 66 -5.11 -3.10 -1.38
C GLU A 66 -4.92 -4.16 -2.47
N ARG A 67 -5.96 -4.38 -3.25
CA ARG A 67 -5.89 -5.25 -4.43
C ARG A 67 -5.57 -4.39 -5.64
N VAL A 68 -4.43 -4.67 -6.25
CA VAL A 68 -3.98 -4.00 -7.46
C VAL A 68 -4.40 -4.83 -8.66
N THR A 69 -4.98 -4.17 -9.64
CA THR A 69 -5.38 -4.77 -10.93
C THR A 69 -4.71 -3.99 -12.03
N GLY A 70 -3.88 -4.63 -12.81
CA GLY A 70 -3.15 -3.97 -13.88
C GLY A 70 -1.91 -4.70 -14.32
N THR A 71 -0.84 -3.97 -14.60
CA THR A 71 0.42 -4.52 -15.08
C THR A 71 1.57 -4.21 -14.15
N VAL A 72 2.49 -5.16 -14.05
CA VAL A 72 3.78 -5.00 -13.38
C VAL A 72 4.86 -5.46 -14.35
N GLY A 73 5.71 -4.54 -14.78
CA GLY A 73 6.75 -4.86 -15.75
C GLY A 73 6.20 -5.45 -17.04
N GLY A 74 5.03 -5.00 -17.47
CA GLY A 74 4.35 -5.48 -18.68
C GLY A 74 3.54 -6.78 -18.53
N ARG A 75 3.53 -7.40 -17.34
CA ARG A 75 2.71 -8.59 -17.06
C ARG A 75 1.39 -8.18 -16.43
N THR A 76 0.30 -8.74 -16.90
CA THR A 76 -1.06 -8.37 -16.51
C THR A 76 -1.64 -9.36 -15.51
N GLY A 77 -2.29 -8.84 -14.48
CA GLY A 77 -2.99 -9.63 -13.49
C GLY A 77 -3.41 -8.81 -12.28
N THR A 78 -3.60 -9.49 -11.17
CA THR A 78 -3.92 -8.86 -9.89
C THR A 78 -3.00 -9.38 -8.79
N PHE A 79 -2.82 -8.60 -7.75
CA PHE A 79 -2.14 -9.04 -6.53
C PHE A 79 -2.60 -8.18 -5.36
N VAL A 80 -2.34 -8.63 -4.15
CA VAL A 80 -2.63 -7.86 -2.94
C VAL A 80 -1.32 -7.31 -2.40
N LEU A 81 -1.29 -6.00 -2.21
CA LEU A 81 -0.21 -5.27 -1.56
C LEU A 81 -0.63 -4.97 -0.13
N GLU A 82 0.19 -5.35 0.84
CA GLU A 82 0.03 -4.85 2.20
C GLU A 82 1.08 -3.81 2.48
N HIS A 83 0.73 -2.79 3.25
CA HIS A 83 1.69 -1.76 3.63
C HIS A 83 1.32 -1.14 4.97
N ARG A 84 2.32 -0.53 5.58
CA ARG A 84 2.17 0.13 6.87
C ARG A 84 3.14 1.26 7.01
N ALA A 85 2.82 2.18 7.90
CA ALA A 85 3.72 3.24 8.34
C ALA A 85 3.52 3.52 9.81
N THR A 86 4.59 3.91 10.49
CA THR A 86 4.57 4.34 11.87
C THR A 86 5.38 5.62 11.98
N GLN A 87 4.83 6.61 12.68
CA GLN A 87 5.49 7.89 12.90
C GLN A 87 5.47 8.23 14.39
N VAL A 88 6.64 8.48 14.96
CA VAL A 88 6.78 8.92 16.35
C VAL A 88 6.84 10.45 16.38
N GLY A 89 5.90 11.09 17.05
CA GLY A 89 5.80 12.54 17.09
C GLY A 89 5.70 13.14 15.69
N SER A 90 6.55 14.09 15.38
CA SER A 90 6.69 14.73 14.06
C SER A 90 7.89 14.20 13.26
N GLY A 91 8.47 13.08 13.69
CA GLY A 91 9.63 12.47 13.02
C GLY A 91 9.30 11.88 11.67
N GLU A 92 10.33 11.36 11.01
CA GLU A 92 10.15 10.69 9.73
C GLU A 92 9.38 9.38 9.90
N PRO A 93 8.35 9.11 9.07
CA PRO A 93 7.66 7.84 9.12
C PRO A 93 8.57 6.70 8.69
N VAL A 94 8.41 5.56 9.36
CA VAL A 94 9.01 4.29 8.94
C VAL A 94 7.95 3.52 8.19
N THR A 95 8.24 3.14 6.94
CA THR A 95 7.28 2.49 6.06
C THR A 95 7.75 1.11 5.61
N TRP A 96 6.81 0.25 5.31
CA TRP A 96 7.05 -1.04 4.70
C TRP A 96 5.90 -1.38 3.78
N ALA A 97 6.22 -2.04 2.66
CA ALA A 97 5.23 -2.57 1.74
C ALA A 97 5.68 -3.95 1.26
N GLY A 98 4.73 -4.85 1.06
CA GLY A 98 5.01 -6.19 0.58
C GLY A 98 3.84 -6.80 -0.16
N ILE A 99 4.14 -7.74 -1.04
CA ILE A 99 3.12 -8.48 -1.77
C ILE A 99 2.72 -9.69 -0.92
N VAL A 100 1.41 -9.85 -0.70
CA VAL A 100 0.91 -10.97 0.07
C VAL A 100 1.20 -12.27 -0.70
N PRO A 101 1.89 -13.24 -0.08
CA PRO A 101 2.21 -14.50 -0.76
C PRO A 101 0.96 -15.21 -1.28
N GLY A 102 1.03 -15.69 -2.50
CA GLY A 102 -0.08 -16.41 -3.13
C GLY A 102 -1.21 -15.53 -3.66
N SER A 103 -1.08 -14.21 -3.58
CA SER A 103 -2.14 -13.29 -4.02
C SER A 103 -2.12 -12.98 -5.52
N GLY A 104 -1.05 -13.30 -6.21
CA GLY A 104 -0.92 -13.00 -7.65
C GLY A 104 -1.83 -13.86 -8.52
N THR A 105 -2.41 -13.24 -9.54
CA THR A 105 -3.25 -13.94 -10.52
C THR A 105 -2.83 -13.57 -11.95
N GLY A 106 -3.30 -14.33 -12.93
CA GLY A 106 -2.95 -14.11 -14.32
C GLY A 106 -1.46 -14.26 -14.55
N GLU A 107 -0.85 -13.35 -15.28
CA GLU A 107 0.60 -13.35 -15.52
C GLU A 107 1.40 -12.95 -14.28
N LEU A 108 0.73 -12.53 -13.20
CA LEU A 108 1.35 -12.19 -11.91
C LEU A 108 1.26 -13.32 -10.89
N ALA A 109 0.78 -14.51 -11.29
CA ALA A 109 0.79 -15.68 -10.41
C ALA A 109 2.21 -15.97 -9.94
N GLY A 110 2.38 -16.16 -8.62
CA GLY A 110 3.68 -16.41 -8.01
C GLY A 110 4.54 -15.19 -7.74
N ILE A 111 4.05 -13.98 -8.03
CA ILE A 111 4.78 -12.75 -7.69
C ILE A 111 5.00 -12.63 -6.20
N SER A 112 6.19 -12.21 -5.82
CA SER A 112 6.55 -11.90 -4.42
C SER A 112 7.42 -10.65 -4.39
N GLY A 113 7.57 -10.06 -3.22
CA GLY A 113 8.47 -8.92 -3.07
C GLY A 113 8.09 -8.01 -1.92
N GLU A 114 9.01 -7.09 -1.62
CA GLU A 114 8.81 -6.09 -0.57
C GLU A 114 9.60 -4.83 -0.86
N GLY A 115 9.31 -3.79 -0.11
CA GLY A 115 9.96 -2.51 -0.20
C GLY A 115 9.27 -1.46 0.65
N SER A 116 8.98 -0.31 0.08
CA SER A 116 8.42 0.82 0.79
C SER A 116 7.36 1.55 -0.04
N LEU A 117 6.53 2.30 0.66
CA LEU A 117 5.51 3.15 0.06
C LEU A 117 5.65 4.54 0.67
N GLY A 118 5.84 5.54 -0.18
CA GLY A 118 5.94 6.92 0.23
C GLY A 118 4.70 7.73 -0.16
N HIS A 119 4.84 9.06 -0.17
CA HIS A 119 3.78 9.95 -0.61
C HIS A 119 3.62 9.88 -2.13
N GLY A 120 2.67 9.09 -2.59
CA GLY A 120 2.38 8.92 -4.01
C GLY A 120 3.38 8.03 -4.75
N THR A 121 4.27 7.32 -4.06
CA THR A 121 5.28 6.47 -4.68
C THR A 121 5.33 5.08 -4.06
N LEU A 122 5.58 4.09 -4.90
CA LEU A 122 5.82 2.69 -4.52
C LEU A 122 7.19 2.27 -5.02
N ASP A 123 7.96 1.63 -4.17
CA ASP A 123 9.29 1.11 -4.51
C ASP A 123 9.42 -0.31 -3.94
N LEU A 124 9.45 -1.30 -4.82
CA LEU A 124 9.55 -2.70 -4.44
C LEU A 124 10.67 -3.40 -5.20
N THR A 125 11.27 -4.38 -4.55
CA THR A 125 12.03 -5.43 -5.23
C THR A 125 11.13 -6.65 -5.32
N VAL A 126 10.82 -7.08 -6.54
CA VAL A 126 9.90 -8.20 -6.78
C VAL A 126 10.58 -9.36 -7.48
N GLU A 127 10.06 -10.55 -7.26
CA GLU A 127 10.42 -11.74 -8.01
C GLU A 127 9.20 -12.21 -8.81
N LEU A 128 9.43 -12.45 -10.09
CA LEU A 128 8.44 -12.98 -11.03
C LEU A 128 8.89 -14.33 -11.53
N PRO A 129 8.02 -15.33 -11.50
CA PRO A 129 8.31 -16.65 -12.06
C PRO A 129 8.57 -16.63 -13.56
#